data_6a2f0b93dc0145e094ff8e5ee0b9e901
#
_entry.id   6a2f0b93dc0145e094ff8e5ee0b9e901
#
_cell.length_a   1.000
_cell.length_b   1.000
_cell.length_c   1.000
_cell.angle_alpha   90.00
_cell.angle_beta   90.00
_cell.angle_gamma   90.00
#
_symmetry.space_group_name_H-M   'P 1'
#
loop_
_entity.id
_entity.type
_entity.pdbx_description
1 polymer ?
#
loop_
_entity_poly.entity_id
_entity_poly.type
_entity_poly.pdbx_seq_one_letter_code
_entity_poly.pdbx_strand_id
1 'polypeptide(L)'
;RKENIVAPDGYNRWRVPPASLAIHLCIGSVYAWSVFNPPLTRLQGVVAPAASDWSLGPVVWIFSVAIVVLGLTAAVGGKWLEKVGPRYVGVVAGFCWGGGFLVGSLGIALQQLWLVYLGYGVLGGMGLGLGYVSPVSTLIRWFPDRRGMATGMAIMGFGGGAMIGAP
;
A
#
# COMPACT_ATOMS: atom_id res chain seq x y z
N ARG A 1 -26.30 14.82 -11.08
CA ARG A 1 -24.95 14.17 -10.96
C ARG A 1 -25.01 12.74 -10.44
N LYS A 2 -26.18 12.09 -10.46
CA LYS A 2 -26.30 10.65 -10.27
C LYS A 2 -25.77 9.84 -11.47
N GLU A 3 -25.68 10.46 -12.62
CA GLU A 3 -25.26 9.86 -13.90
C GLU A 3 -23.80 9.38 -13.90
N ASN A 4 -22.92 9.99 -13.08
CA ASN A 4 -21.51 9.59 -13.00
C ASN A 4 -21.24 8.48 -11.97
N ILE A 5 -22.27 7.91 -11.35
CA ILE A 5 -22.15 6.94 -10.25
C ILE A 5 -22.54 5.53 -10.72
N VAL A 6 -23.25 5.43 -11.84
CA VAL A 6 -23.68 4.16 -12.45
C VAL A 6 -22.83 3.90 -13.70
N ALA A 7 -22.49 2.64 -13.94
CA ALA A 7 -21.76 2.24 -15.14
C ALA A 7 -22.47 2.75 -16.41
N PRO A 8 -21.72 3.21 -17.44
CA PRO A 8 -22.29 3.52 -18.73
C PRO A 8 -23.10 2.35 -19.28
N ASP A 9 -24.14 2.64 -20.06
CA ASP A 9 -24.95 1.59 -20.68
C ASP A 9 -24.08 0.59 -21.43
N GLY A 10 -24.29 -0.70 -21.16
CA GLY A 10 -23.50 -1.80 -21.73
C GLY A 10 -22.22 -2.16 -21.00
N TYR A 11 -21.80 -1.44 -19.95
CA TYR A 11 -20.64 -1.79 -19.15
C TYR A 11 -21.01 -2.63 -17.93
N ASN A 12 -20.39 -3.80 -17.78
CA ASN A 12 -20.60 -4.65 -16.62
C ASN A 12 -19.79 -4.15 -15.41
N ARG A 13 -20.47 -3.52 -14.44
CA ARG A 13 -19.86 -2.97 -13.20
C ARG A 13 -19.10 -4.01 -12.36
N TRP A 14 -19.44 -5.30 -12.50
CA TRP A 14 -18.77 -6.39 -11.79
C TRP A 14 -17.32 -6.64 -12.23
N ARG A 15 -16.85 -5.97 -13.29
CA ARG A 15 -15.43 -5.97 -13.68
C ARG A 15 -14.56 -5.07 -12.81
N VAL A 16 -15.16 -4.15 -12.05
CA VAL A 16 -14.43 -3.20 -11.17
C VAL A 16 -13.91 -3.88 -9.91
N PRO A 17 -14.69 -4.71 -9.17
CA PRO A 17 -14.22 -5.37 -7.96
C PRO A 17 -12.93 -6.19 -8.12
N PRO A 18 -12.77 -7.07 -9.13
CA PRO A 18 -11.52 -7.82 -9.30
C PRO A 18 -10.29 -6.94 -9.46
N ALA A 19 -10.40 -5.85 -10.24
CA ALA A 19 -9.30 -4.91 -10.43
C ALA A 19 -8.96 -4.17 -9.12
N SER A 20 -9.97 -3.75 -8.38
CA SER A 20 -9.80 -3.09 -7.07
C SER A 20 -9.19 -4.05 -6.03
N LEU A 21 -9.63 -5.30 -6.02
CA LEU A 21 -9.08 -6.35 -5.16
C LEU A 21 -7.61 -6.64 -5.50
N ALA A 22 -7.25 -6.72 -6.78
CA ALA A 22 -5.87 -6.95 -7.20
C ALA A 22 -4.94 -5.84 -6.68
N ILE A 23 -5.33 -4.56 -6.80
CA ILE A 23 -4.56 -3.44 -6.25
C ILE A 23 -4.42 -3.58 -4.73
N HIS A 24 -5.52 -3.86 -4.03
CA HIS A 24 -5.51 -3.99 -2.57
C HIS A 24 -4.69 -5.18 -2.09
N LEU A 25 -4.69 -6.30 -2.80
CA LEU A 25 -3.83 -7.45 -2.48
C LEU A 25 -2.34 -7.09 -2.62
N CYS A 26 -1.97 -6.34 -3.68
CA CYS A 26 -0.59 -5.90 -3.88
C CYS A 26 -0.11 -4.97 -2.75
N ILE A 27 -0.90 -3.95 -2.40
CA ILE A 27 -0.52 -3.00 -1.35
C ILE A 27 -0.71 -3.56 0.06
N GLY A 28 -1.60 -4.53 0.24
CA GLY A 28 -1.87 -5.21 1.51
C GLY A 28 -0.70 -6.05 2.01
N SER A 29 0.29 -6.35 1.16
CA SER A 29 1.54 -6.98 1.55
C SER A 29 2.32 -6.19 2.63
N VAL A 30 2.00 -4.91 2.84
CA VAL A 30 2.57 -4.11 3.94
C VAL A 30 2.36 -4.75 5.32
N TYR A 31 1.26 -5.47 5.53
CA TYR A 31 1.00 -6.17 6.79
C TYR A 31 1.88 -7.41 7.00
N ALA A 32 2.58 -7.86 5.97
CA ALA A 32 3.61 -8.90 6.08
C ALA A 32 4.97 -8.36 6.57
N TRP A 33 5.06 -7.08 6.98
CA TRP A 33 6.33 -6.46 7.42
C TRP A 33 7.10 -7.28 8.45
N SER A 34 6.40 -7.96 9.36
CA SER A 34 7.03 -8.80 10.39
C SER A 34 7.95 -9.89 9.81
N VAL A 35 7.69 -10.37 8.58
CA VAL A 35 8.51 -11.36 7.89
C VAL A 35 9.90 -10.80 7.55
N PHE A 36 10.01 -9.48 7.34
CA PHE A 36 11.28 -8.82 7.06
C PHE A 36 12.12 -8.54 8.33
N ASN A 37 11.52 -8.57 9.52
CA ASN A 37 12.25 -8.30 10.76
C ASN A 37 13.45 -9.21 10.98
N PRO A 38 13.37 -10.56 10.87
CA PRO A 38 14.52 -11.42 11.06
C PRO A 38 15.65 -11.16 10.07
N PRO A 39 15.43 -11.12 8.74
CA PRO A 39 16.52 -10.86 7.81
C PRO A 39 17.10 -9.44 7.93
N LEU A 40 16.30 -8.43 8.28
CA LEU A 40 16.80 -7.07 8.44
C LEU A 40 17.62 -6.86 9.73
N THR A 41 17.34 -7.62 10.77
CA THR A 41 18.11 -7.59 12.03
C THR A 41 19.30 -8.56 12.04
N ARG A 42 19.52 -9.28 10.96
CA ARG A 42 20.59 -10.27 10.79
C ARG A 42 21.29 -10.10 9.43
N LEU A 43 21.48 -8.85 9.01
CA LEU A 43 22.06 -8.54 7.70
C LEU A 43 23.52 -9.01 7.57
N GLN A 44 24.28 -8.93 8.66
CA GLN A 44 25.70 -9.27 8.68
C GLN A 44 26.01 -10.52 9.53
N GLY A 45 25.25 -10.72 10.59
CA GLY A 45 25.36 -11.90 11.47
C GLY A 45 24.24 -12.90 11.20
N VAL A 46 24.44 -13.89 10.31
CA VAL A 46 23.38 -14.87 9.97
C VAL A 46 23.13 -15.85 11.12
N VAL A 47 24.17 -16.32 11.79
CA VAL A 47 24.09 -17.31 12.89
C VAL A 47 24.10 -16.63 14.24
N ALA A 48 24.99 -15.66 14.43
CA ALA A 48 25.10 -14.84 15.64
C ALA A 48 24.95 -13.36 15.26
N PRO A 49 24.34 -12.50 16.11
CA PRO A 49 24.24 -11.07 15.83
C PRO A 49 25.62 -10.44 15.66
N ALA A 50 25.81 -9.66 14.60
CA ALA A 50 26.99 -8.81 14.44
C ALA A 50 26.72 -7.45 15.12
N ALA A 51 27.80 -6.78 15.58
CA ALA A 51 27.68 -5.47 16.23
C ALA A 51 27.13 -4.37 15.29
N SER A 52 27.24 -4.59 13.99
CA SER A 52 26.74 -3.69 12.94
C SER A 52 25.31 -4.01 12.47
N ASP A 53 24.70 -5.08 12.96
CA ASP A 53 23.33 -5.43 12.63
C ASP A 53 22.36 -4.40 13.23
N TRP A 54 21.27 -4.15 12.49
CA TRP A 54 20.24 -3.23 12.98
C TRP A 54 19.47 -3.84 14.13
N SER A 55 19.17 -3.03 15.14
CA SER A 55 18.30 -3.47 16.23
C SER A 55 16.84 -3.53 15.81
N LEU A 56 16.09 -4.42 16.45
CA LEU A 56 14.66 -4.65 16.11
C LEU A 56 13.79 -3.39 16.26
N GLY A 57 14.06 -2.57 17.27
CA GLY A 57 13.26 -1.36 17.55
C GLY A 57 13.16 -0.43 16.31
N PRO A 58 14.27 0.12 15.81
CA PRO A 58 14.27 0.94 14.59
C PRO A 58 13.66 0.24 13.38
N VAL A 59 13.88 -1.06 13.18
CA VAL A 59 13.31 -1.79 12.04
C VAL A 59 11.78 -1.86 12.12
N VAL A 60 11.20 -2.09 13.27
CA VAL A 60 9.74 -2.10 13.47
C VAL A 60 9.12 -0.71 13.25
N TRP A 61 9.82 0.37 13.62
CA TRP A 61 9.33 1.73 13.41
C TRP A 61 9.15 2.09 11.93
N ILE A 62 9.85 1.43 11.00
CA ILE A 62 9.65 1.64 9.54
C ILE A 62 8.19 1.39 9.16
N PHE A 63 7.60 0.29 9.65
CA PHE A 63 6.19 -0.01 9.45
C PHE A 63 5.27 1.09 10.02
N SER A 64 5.56 1.55 11.24
CA SER A 64 4.77 2.60 11.89
C SER A 64 4.79 3.90 11.07
N VAL A 65 5.96 4.30 10.56
CA VAL A 65 6.10 5.46 9.66
C VAL A 65 5.27 5.25 8.39
N ALA A 66 5.36 4.08 7.77
CA ALA A 66 4.59 3.78 6.55
C ALA A 66 3.08 3.92 6.79
N ILE A 67 2.55 3.44 7.92
CA ILE A 67 1.12 3.56 8.26
C ILE A 67 0.71 5.00 8.56
N VAL A 68 1.54 5.77 9.26
CA VAL A 68 1.27 7.21 9.50
C VAL A 68 1.23 7.97 8.18
N VAL A 69 2.23 7.78 7.31
CA VAL A 69 2.28 8.42 5.99
C VAL A 69 1.11 7.97 5.10
N LEU A 70 0.72 6.69 5.15
CA LEU A 70 -0.49 6.17 4.50
C LEU A 70 -1.71 6.99 4.92
N GLY A 71 -1.94 7.16 6.22
CA GLY A 71 -3.10 7.91 6.74
C GLY A 71 -3.11 9.37 6.28
N LEU A 72 -1.98 10.07 6.39
CA LEU A 72 -1.83 11.46 5.96
C LEU A 72 -2.05 11.60 4.45
N THR A 73 -1.45 10.72 3.66
CA THR A 73 -1.58 10.73 2.19
C THR A 73 -3.00 10.39 1.76
N ALA A 74 -3.67 9.46 2.41
CA ALA A 74 -5.06 9.13 2.15
C ALA A 74 -5.98 10.33 2.41
N ALA A 75 -5.76 11.07 3.49
CA ALA A 75 -6.55 12.24 3.85
C ALA A 75 -6.44 13.37 2.80
N VAL A 76 -5.22 13.64 2.31
CA VAL A 76 -4.99 14.67 1.28
C VAL A 76 -5.32 14.14 -0.12
N GLY A 77 -4.94 12.89 -0.39
CA GLY A 77 -5.09 12.23 -1.69
C GLY A 77 -6.55 12.06 -2.14
N GLY A 78 -7.49 11.98 -1.18
CA GLY A 78 -8.91 11.90 -1.50
C GLY A 78 -9.42 13.11 -2.30
N LYS A 79 -9.01 14.33 -1.92
CA LYS A 79 -9.36 15.55 -2.66
C LYS A 79 -8.71 15.60 -4.04
N TRP A 80 -7.48 15.13 -4.16
CA TRP A 80 -6.78 15.05 -5.43
C TRP A 80 -7.39 14.00 -6.35
N LEU A 81 -7.77 12.85 -5.81
CA LEU A 81 -8.49 11.79 -6.53
C LEU A 81 -9.77 12.30 -7.21
N GLU A 82 -10.52 13.15 -6.52
CA GLU A 82 -11.75 13.73 -7.09
C GLU A 82 -11.50 14.64 -8.30
N LYS A 83 -10.33 15.28 -8.35
CA LYS A 83 -9.95 16.19 -9.44
C LYS A 83 -9.39 15.45 -10.66
N VAL A 84 -8.47 14.51 -10.45
CA VAL A 84 -7.70 13.87 -11.53
C VAL A 84 -8.22 12.48 -11.92
N GLY A 85 -9.02 11.86 -11.06
CA GLY A 85 -9.61 10.54 -11.28
C GLY A 85 -8.72 9.37 -10.83
N PRO A 86 -9.34 8.17 -10.70
CA PRO A 86 -8.69 7.00 -10.08
C PRO A 86 -7.53 6.43 -10.90
N ARG A 87 -7.54 6.59 -12.22
CA ARG A 87 -6.47 6.06 -13.09
C ARG A 87 -5.13 6.72 -12.81
N TYR A 88 -5.10 8.05 -12.79
CA TYR A 88 -3.87 8.81 -12.53
C TYR A 88 -3.36 8.59 -11.11
N VAL A 89 -4.27 8.60 -10.13
CA VAL A 89 -3.90 8.32 -8.73
C VAL A 89 -3.34 6.91 -8.58
N GLY A 90 -3.93 5.91 -9.25
CA GLY A 90 -3.43 4.54 -9.25
C GLY A 90 -2.04 4.39 -9.87
N VAL A 91 -1.77 5.08 -10.98
CA VAL A 91 -0.44 5.09 -11.61
C VAL A 91 0.61 5.72 -10.67
N VAL A 92 0.30 6.88 -10.09
CA VAL A 92 1.22 7.53 -9.14
C VAL A 92 1.42 6.67 -7.90
N ALA A 93 0.36 6.03 -7.39
CA ALA A 93 0.48 5.08 -6.27
C ALA A 93 1.42 3.92 -6.61
N GLY A 94 1.32 3.36 -7.81
CA GLY A 94 2.20 2.29 -8.29
C GLY A 94 3.67 2.72 -8.37
N PHE A 95 3.94 3.91 -8.90
CA PHE A 95 5.31 4.46 -8.92
C PHE A 95 5.86 4.75 -7.51
N CYS A 96 5.04 5.31 -6.62
CA CYS A 96 5.45 5.55 -5.23
C CYS A 96 5.71 4.23 -4.48
N TRP A 97 4.83 3.25 -4.63
CA TRP A 97 4.97 1.95 -3.97
C TRP A 97 6.18 1.19 -4.51
N GLY A 98 6.30 1.02 -5.84
CA GLY A 98 7.44 0.37 -6.47
C GLY A 98 8.76 1.11 -6.25
N GLY A 99 8.76 2.45 -6.38
CA GLY A 99 9.91 3.29 -6.07
C GLY A 99 10.33 3.19 -4.60
N GLY A 100 9.37 3.07 -3.69
CA GLY A 100 9.60 2.84 -2.27
C GLY A 100 10.39 1.55 -2.01
N PHE A 101 10.04 0.46 -2.68
CA PHE A 101 10.81 -0.80 -2.61
C PHE A 101 12.21 -0.66 -3.19
N LEU A 102 12.36 0.02 -4.34
CA LEU A 102 13.68 0.22 -4.96
C LEU A 102 14.61 1.04 -4.05
N VAL A 103 14.13 2.15 -3.50
CA VAL A 103 14.93 2.97 -2.56
C VAL A 103 15.19 2.21 -1.26
N GLY A 104 14.21 1.46 -0.75
CA GLY A 104 14.37 0.62 0.43
C GLY A 104 15.41 -0.47 0.23
N SER A 105 15.39 -1.16 -0.92
CA SER A 105 16.39 -2.19 -1.25
C SER A 105 17.81 -1.62 -1.39
N LEU A 106 17.93 -0.41 -1.96
CA LEU A 106 19.20 0.31 -1.99
C LEU A 106 19.68 0.64 -0.59
N GLY A 107 18.78 1.04 0.31
CA GLY A 107 19.10 1.28 1.72
C GLY A 107 19.64 0.04 2.43
N ILE A 108 19.07 -1.12 2.14
CA ILE A 108 19.56 -2.42 2.66
C ILE A 108 20.94 -2.73 2.08
N ALA A 109 21.12 -2.60 0.77
CA ALA A 109 22.39 -2.88 0.10
C ALA A 109 23.55 -1.97 0.58
N LEU A 110 23.24 -0.70 0.89
CA LEU A 110 24.21 0.28 1.40
C LEU A 110 24.32 0.28 2.93
N GLN A 111 23.60 -0.57 3.64
CA GLN A 111 23.53 -0.60 5.11
C GLN A 111 23.09 0.76 5.72
N GLN A 112 22.21 1.50 5.02
CA GLN A 112 21.73 2.80 5.41
C GLN A 112 20.26 2.74 5.82
N LEU A 113 20.01 2.58 7.11
CA LEU A 113 18.66 2.44 7.66
C LEU A 113 17.74 3.62 7.31
N TRP A 114 18.25 4.85 7.27
CA TRP A 114 17.49 6.03 6.92
C TRP A 114 16.92 5.98 5.49
N LEU A 115 17.63 5.34 4.54
CA LEU A 115 17.12 5.11 3.18
C LEU A 115 15.94 4.14 3.18
N VAL A 116 15.93 3.16 4.07
CA VAL A 116 14.79 2.24 4.21
C VAL A 116 13.58 3.00 4.78
N TYR A 117 13.79 3.89 5.75
CA TYR A 117 12.72 4.78 6.24
C TYR A 117 12.17 5.68 5.14
N LEU A 118 13.03 6.30 4.34
CA LEU A 118 12.63 7.16 3.23
C LEU A 118 11.92 6.36 2.13
N GLY A 119 12.51 5.23 1.72
CA GLY A 119 11.98 4.40 0.64
C GLY A 119 10.68 3.71 1.04
N TYR A 120 10.75 2.76 1.95
CA TYR A 120 9.57 1.99 2.35
C TYR A 120 8.60 2.79 3.23
N GLY A 121 9.13 3.53 4.21
CA GLY A 121 8.31 4.31 5.15
C GLY A 121 7.60 5.47 4.48
N VAL A 122 8.32 6.38 3.83
CA VAL A 122 7.74 7.61 3.28
C VAL A 122 7.18 7.37 1.87
N LEU A 123 8.02 7.02 0.89
CA LEU A 123 7.57 6.81 -0.49
C LEU A 123 6.56 5.66 -0.58
N GLY A 124 6.85 4.53 0.07
CA GLY A 124 5.96 3.40 0.15
C GLY A 124 4.64 3.75 0.85
N GLY A 125 4.70 4.46 1.98
CA GLY A 125 3.53 4.97 2.70
C GLY A 125 2.63 5.88 1.85
N MET A 126 3.22 6.75 1.03
CA MET A 126 2.48 7.57 0.06
C MET A 126 1.79 6.71 -1.00
N GLY A 127 2.51 5.74 -1.55
CA GLY A 127 1.96 4.76 -2.50
C GLY A 127 0.80 3.97 -1.91
N LEU A 128 0.93 3.53 -0.66
CA LEU A 128 -0.12 2.84 0.10
C LEU A 128 -1.37 3.71 0.28
N GLY A 129 -1.20 4.97 0.69
CA GLY A 129 -2.32 5.89 0.93
C GLY A 129 -3.12 6.18 -0.34
N LEU A 130 -2.45 6.50 -1.44
CA LEU A 130 -3.07 6.72 -2.74
C LEU A 130 -3.68 5.45 -3.31
N GLY A 131 -2.97 4.33 -3.21
CA GLY A 131 -3.41 3.01 -3.66
C GLY A 131 -4.59 2.47 -2.88
N TYR A 132 -4.75 2.85 -1.60
CA TYR A 132 -5.89 2.49 -0.78
C TYR A 132 -7.15 3.30 -1.14
N VAL A 133 -7.02 4.63 -1.20
CA VAL A 133 -8.17 5.52 -1.42
C VAL A 133 -8.79 5.35 -2.80
N SER A 134 -7.98 5.11 -3.83
CA SER A 134 -8.46 5.03 -5.21
C SER A 134 -9.43 3.87 -5.44
N PRO A 135 -9.14 2.59 -5.11
CA PRO A 135 -10.08 1.49 -5.26
C PRO A 135 -11.30 1.58 -4.34
N VAL A 136 -11.10 2.02 -3.08
CA VAL A 136 -12.21 2.17 -2.11
C VAL A 136 -13.23 3.18 -2.63
N SER A 137 -12.78 4.38 -3.02
CA SER A 137 -13.64 5.41 -3.57
C SER A 137 -14.35 4.94 -4.84
N THR A 138 -13.63 4.23 -5.72
CA THR A 138 -14.20 3.69 -6.96
C THR A 138 -15.30 2.68 -6.65
N LEU A 139 -15.03 1.70 -5.79
CA LEU A 139 -16.01 0.68 -5.43
C LEU A 139 -17.30 1.28 -4.82
N ILE A 140 -17.15 2.24 -3.90
CA ILE A 140 -18.30 2.90 -3.27
C ILE A 140 -19.13 3.69 -4.30
N ARG A 141 -18.47 4.31 -5.29
CA ARG A 141 -19.15 5.06 -6.36
C ARG A 141 -19.87 4.14 -7.35
N TRP A 142 -19.30 2.98 -7.67
CA TRP A 142 -19.87 2.03 -8.61
C TRP A 142 -20.96 1.15 -8.00
N PHE A 143 -20.99 1.00 -6.66
CA PHE A 143 -21.98 0.21 -5.93
C PHE A 143 -22.69 1.04 -4.84
N PRO A 144 -23.39 2.12 -5.21
CA PRO A 144 -24.11 2.95 -4.25
C PRO A 144 -25.27 2.20 -3.58
N ASP A 145 -25.79 1.17 -4.26
CA ASP A 145 -26.84 0.25 -3.81
C ASP A 145 -26.34 -0.78 -2.79
N ARG A 146 -25.03 -1.06 -2.76
CA ARG A 146 -24.39 -2.10 -1.93
C ARG A 146 -23.09 -1.61 -1.29
N ARG A 147 -23.12 -0.45 -0.64
CA ARG A 147 -21.92 0.19 -0.05
C ARG A 147 -21.19 -0.69 0.94
N GLY A 148 -21.92 -1.42 1.80
CA GLY A 148 -21.30 -2.33 2.77
C GLY A 148 -20.50 -3.45 2.10
N MET A 149 -21.05 -4.05 1.05
CA MET A 149 -20.36 -5.07 0.25
C MET A 149 -19.10 -4.49 -0.44
N ALA A 150 -19.23 -3.29 -1.03
CA ALA A 150 -18.12 -2.61 -1.70
C ALA A 150 -16.97 -2.34 -0.74
N THR A 151 -17.27 -1.81 0.46
CA THR A 151 -16.28 -1.55 1.51
C THR A 151 -15.68 -2.85 2.04
N GLY A 152 -16.50 -3.88 2.26
CA GLY A 152 -16.04 -5.19 2.71
C GLY A 152 -15.06 -5.84 1.73
N MET A 153 -15.33 -5.79 0.42
CA MET A 153 -14.40 -6.29 -0.61
C MET A 153 -13.07 -5.54 -0.60
N ALA A 154 -13.11 -4.21 -0.43
CA ALA A 154 -11.90 -3.40 -0.34
C ALA A 154 -11.03 -3.79 0.85
N ILE A 155 -11.62 -3.90 2.04
CA ILE A 155 -10.93 -4.27 3.28
C ILE A 155 -10.39 -5.71 3.21
N MET A 156 -11.18 -6.64 2.67
CA MET A 156 -10.77 -8.03 2.47
C MET A 156 -9.54 -8.13 1.56
N GLY A 157 -9.51 -7.36 0.46
CA GLY A 157 -8.37 -7.34 -0.44
C GLY A 157 -7.11 -6.81 0.25
N PHE A 158 -7.24 -5.72 0.99
CA PHE A 158 -6.12 -5.10 1.69
C PHE A 158 -5.58 -5.99 2.82
N GLY A 159 -6.46 -6.56 3.67
CA GLY A 159 -6.05 -7.50 4.71
C GLY A 159 -5.50 -8.82 4.16
N GLY A 160 -6.06 -9.32 3.04
CA GLY A 160 -5.64 -10.56 2.40
C GLY A 160 -4.27 -10.50 1.73
N GLY A 161 -3.75 -9.30 1.44
CA GLY A 161 -2.44 -9.13 0.81
C GLY A 161 -1.28 -9.71 1.63
N ALA A 162 -1.35 -9.63 2.94
CA ALA A 162 -0.35 -10.23 3.82
C ALA A 162 -0.32 -11.77 3.74
N MET A 163 -1.47 -12.41 3.57
CA MET A 163 -1.57 -13.86 3.44
C MET A 163 -0.85 -14.40 2.19
N ILE A 164 -0.79 -13.58 1.12
CA ILE A 164 -0.09 -13.93 -0.13
C ILE A 164 1.37 -13.51 -0.08
N GLY A 165 1.67 -12.40 0.59
CA GLY A 165 3.01 -11.80 0.61
C GLY A 165 3.92 -12.29 1.74
N ALA A 166 3.40 -13.06 2.70
CA ALA A 166 4.17 -13.54 3.86
C ALA A 166 4.91 -14.87 3.65
N PRO A 167 4.41 -15.83 2.83
CA PRO A 167 5.10 -17.12 2.59
C PRO A 167 6.44 -17.00 1.89
#